data_2f043b26be5b69508ca3ff491a1f6fa0
#
_entry.id   2f043b26be5b69508ca3ff491a1f6fa0
#
_cell.length_a   1.000
_cell.length_b   1.000
_cell.length_c   1.000
_cell.angle_alpha   90.00
_cell.angle_beta   90.00
_cell.angle_gamma   90.00
#
_symmetry.space_group_name_H-M   'P 1'
#
loop_
_entity.id
_entity.type
_entity.pdbx_description
1 polymer ?
#
loop_
_entity_poly.entity_id
_entity_poly.type
_entity_poly.pdbx_seq_one_letter_code
_entity_poly.pdbx_strand_id
1 'polypeptide(L)'
;MKKVVFTTGGTGGHIYPALSIAKKVREKGGEVLFIGTKHRMEKDLVPKENFRFIGLDVFPLKSPSSLIKMIKATFQTIKLLKREKPTEIIGFGNYITIPVLLAAIVLKIPYYLQEQNCTMGQANKYFYKMAKKVFIAFENTLPNIPEKYRSKFVVTGNPLREEFYTKNKNEERKKLDIKDNEKGILVIGGSLGAKNINEAISKKWEKIVNDKDIRLFWATGKDNFEQATYRMRNFGSTVVKPYFDNAADLMAAVDLVICRAGASTISELIELEKPAILIPYDFVGQKENADVLEYADAAKIFSNEEVDKALEEALELVKQDSILGFMSSNAKTLKKGNAANIILKEMEI
;
A
#
# COMPACT_ATOMS: atom_id res chain seq x y z
N MET A 1 7.13 -27.85 11.72
CA MET A 1 6.37 -26.60 11.75
C MET A 1 7.33 -25.46 11.39
N LYS A 2 7.01 -24.59 10.40
CA LYS A 2 7.88 -23.48 10.04
C LYS A 2 7.73 -22.33 11.02
N LYS A 3 8.84 -21.71 11.40
CA LYS A 3 8.88 -20.48 12.20
C LYS A 3 9.45 -19.37 11.36
N VAL A 4 8.63 -18.38 11.01
CA VAL A 4 8.99 -17.28 10.10
C VAL A 4 9.17 -15.98 10.88
N VAL A 5 10.30 -15.31 10.69
CA VAL A 5 10.52 -13.96 11.19
C VAL A 5 10.17 -12.95 10.11
N PHE A 6 9.32 -12.01 10.44
CA PHE A 6 8.93 -10.86 9.61
C PHE A 6 9.66 -9.63 10.09
N THR A 7 10.37 -8.94 9.20
CA THR A 7 11.01 -7.66 9.55
C THR A 7 10.45 -6.54 8.68
N THR A 8 9.74 -5.64 9.32
CA THR A 8 8.99 -4.56 8.68
C THR A 8 8.82 -3.37 9.61
N GLY A 9 8.41 -2.25 9.08
CA GLY A 9 8.00 -1.09 9.85
C GLY A 9 8.09 0.23 9.10
N GLY A 10 7.83 1.30 9.83
CA GLY A 10 7.86 2.67 9.32
C GLY A 10 6.49 3.19 8.90
N THR A 11 5.90 2.65 7.87
CA THR A 11 4.58 3.08 7.36
C THR A 11 3.67 1.88 7.09
N GLY A 12 2.36 2.15 6.96
CA GLY A 12 1.36 1.13 6.63
C GLY A 12 1.68 0.36 5.35
N GLY A 13 2.31 1.01 4.36
CA GLY A 13 2.69 0.37 3.10
C GLY A 13 3.66 -0.80 3.21
N HIS A 14 4.46 -0.86 4.29
CA HIS A 14 5.33 -1.99 4.59
C HIS A 14 4.69 -2.97 5.60
N ILE A 15 3.86 -2.44 6.52
CA ILE A 15 3.32 -3.21 7.63
C ILE A 15 2.14 -4.08 7.19
N TYR A 16 1.18 -3.54 6.42
CA TYR A 16 0.01 -4.29 5.99
C TYR A 16 0.34 -5.48 5.07
N PRO A 17 1.25 -5.37 4.08
CA PRO A 17 1.71 -6.54 3.32
C PRO A 17 2.31 -7.64 4.21
N ALA A 18 3.11 -7.24 5.22
CA ALA A 18 3.69 -8.18 6.15
C ALA A 18 2.62 -8.88 7.01
N LEU A 19 1.64 -8.14 7.52
CA LEU A 19 0.52 -8.69 8.29
C LEU A 19 -0.33 -9.65 7.45
N SER A 20 -0.56 -9.31 6.19
CA SER A 20 -1.34 -10.15 5.27
C SER A 20 -0.70 -11.54 5.08
N ILE A 21 0.61 -11.57 4.80
CA ILE A 21 1.35 -12.83 4.69
C ILE A 21 1.40 -13.56 6.03
N ALA A 22 1.66 -12.85 7.13
CA ALA A 22 1.78 -13.44 8.47
C ALA A 22 0.48 -14.13 8.92
N LYS A 23 -0.69 -13.55 8.60
CA LYS A 23 -1.99 -14.17 8.85
C LYS A 23 -2.09 -15.52 8.14
N LYS A 24 -1.70 -15.58 6.87
CA LYS A 24 -1.71 -16.83 6.08
C LYS A 24 -0.73 -17.88 6.61
N VAL A 25 0.48 -17.46 7.06
CA VAL A 25 1.42 -18.38 7.73
C VAL A 25 0.79 -18.98 8.99
N ARG A 26 0.14 -18.17 9.82
CA ARG A 26 -0.55 -18.62 11.05
C ARG A 26 -1.72 -19.55 10.73
N GLU A 27 -2.54 -19.25 9.72
CA GLU A 27 -3.65 -20.08 9.25
C GLU A 27 -3.17 -21.50 8.86
N LYS A 28 -1.96 -21.59 8.30
CA LYS A 28 -1.33 -22.88 7.97
C LYS A 28 -0.56 -23.53 9.14
N GLY A 29 -0.73 -23.02 10.36
CA GLY A 29 -0.09 -23.55 11.58
C GLY A 29 1.37 -23.15 11.78
N GLY A 30 1.90 -22.20 11.01
CA GLY A 30 3.26 -21.66 11.19
C GLY A 30 3.37 -20.71 12.39
N GLU A 31 4.54 -20.67 12.99
CA GLU A 31 4.88 -19.66 14.02
C GLU A 31 5.37 -18.37 13.38
N VAL A 32 4.90 -17.23 13.90
CA VAL A 32 5.24 -15.90 13.40
C VAL A 32 5.87 -15.05 14.51
N LEU A 33 6.99 -14.41 14.19
CA LEU A 33 7.62 -13.38 15.03
C LEU A 33 7.90 -12.14 14.19
N PHE A 34 7.45 -10.98 14.65
CA PHE A 34 7.79 -9.71 14.04
C PHE A 34 8.97 -9.04 14.74
N ILE A 35 9.88 -8.48 13.95
CA ILE A 35 10.96 -7.62 14.41
C ILE A 35 10.87 -6.29 13.68
N GLY A 36 10.71 -5.20 14.44
CA GLY A 36 10.57 -3.83 13.93
C GLY A 36 11.26 -2.82 14.81
N THR A 37 10.82 -1.57 14.82
CA THR A 37 11.35 -0.54 15.73
C THR A 37 10.43 -0.32 16.95
N LYS A 38 11.02 0.22 18.01
CA LYS A 38 10.27 0.65 19.21
C LYS A 38 9.49 1.96 19.01
N HIS A 39 9.65 2.64 17.87
CA HIS A 39 9.28 4.06 17.73
C HIS A 39 8.26 4.34 16.64
N ARG A 40 7.93 3.35 15.79
CA ARG A 40 7.06 3.51 14.64
C ARG A 40 5.76 2.72 14.81
N MET A 41 4.88 2.82 13.81
CA MET A 41 3.52 2.26 13.83
C MET A 41 3.47 0.75 14.08
N GLU A 42 4.49 0.02 13.67
CA GLU A 42 4.52 -1.45 13.79
C GLU A 42 4.46 -1.93 15.23
N LYS A 43 4.98 -1.14 16.19
CA LYS A 43 4.92 -1.47 17.63
C LYS A 43 3.50 -1.58 18.18
N ASP A 44 2.56 -0.85 17.55
CA ASP A 44 1.17 -0.81 17.96
C ASP A 44 0.30 -1.71 17.06
N LEU A 45 0.54 -1.67 15.72
CA LEU A 45 -0.27 -2.40 14.75
C LEU A 45 -0.06 -3.91 14.82
N VAL A 46 1.18 -4.38 14.98
CA VAL A 46 1.48 -5.81 14.99
C VAL A 46 0.88 -6.53 16.22
N PRO A 47 1.03 -6.00 17.45
CA PRO A 47 0.36 -6.61 18.62
C PRO A 47 -1.17 -6.55 18.57
N LYS A 48 -1.78 -5.54 17.95
CA LYS A 48 -3.23 -5.49 17.74
C LYS A 48 -3.77 -6.66 16.92
N GLU A 49 -2.93 -7.20 16.02
CA GLU A 49 -3.25 -8.40 15.23
C GLU A 49 -2.85 -9.71 15.94
N ASN A 50 -2.55 -9.65 17.24
CA ASN A 50 -2.15 -10.79 18.07
C ASN A 50 -0.90 -11.53 17.56
N PHE A 51 0.11 -10.80 17.04
CA PHE A 51 1.42 -11.34 16.72
C PHE A 51 2.46 -10.95 17.76
N ARG A 52 3.41 -11.86 18.02
CA ARG A 52 4.59 -11.55 18.83
C ARG A 52 5.43 -10.48 18.13
N PHE A 53 5.82 -9.46 18.87
CA PHE A 53 6.59 -8.33 18.35
C PHE A 53 7.81 -8.06 19.23
N ILE A 54 8.96 -7.80 18.59
CA ILE A 54 10.19 -7.37 19.26
C ILE A 54 10.67 -6.08 18.58
N GLY A 55 10.73 -5.01 19.36
CA GLY A 55 11.21 -3.70 18.89
C GLY A 55 12.71 -3.53 19.09
N LEU A 56 13.42 -3.09 18.05
CA LEU A 56 14.82 -2.69 18.09
C LEU A 56 14.96 -1.17 18.21
N ASP A 57 16.08 -0.70 18.76
CA ASP A 57 16.41 0.72 18.81
C ASP A 57 17.25 1.10 17.58
N VAL A 58 16.61 1.20 16.42
CA VAL A 58 17.23 1.54 15.14
C VAL A 58 16.65 2.79 14.54
N PHE A 59 17.50 3.56 13.84
CA PHE A 59 17.17 4.83 13.18
C PHE A 59 17.75 4.85 11.77
N PRO A 60 17.26 5.72 10.88
CA PRO A 60 17.87 5.93 9.58
C PRO A 60 19.36 6.28 9.71
N LEU A 61 20.19 5.74 8.82
CA LEU A 61 21.65 5.96 8.83
C LEU A 61 21.99 7.39 8.37
N LYS A 62 21.84 8.37 9.26
CA LYS A 62 22.11 9.79 9.00
C LYS A 62 23.24 10.38 9.87
N SER A 63 23.77 9.61 10.82
CA SER A 63 24.78 10.07 11.76
C SER A 63 25.64 8.90 12.29
N PRO A 64 26.86 9.16 12.80
CA PRO A 64 27.68 8.13 13.44
C PRO A 64 26.96 7.40 14.59
N SER A 65 26.16 8.12 15.36
CA SER A 65 25.38 7.52 16.45
C SER A 65 24.32 6.52 15.94
N SER A 66 23.68 6.79 14.80
CA SER A 66 22.74 5.86 14.19
C SER A 66 23.42 4.61 13.64
N LEU A 67 24.67 4.73 13.16
CA LEU A 67 25.49 3.59 12.75
C LEU A 67 25.84 2.68 13.94
N ILE A 68 26.26 3.27 15.06
CA ILE A 68 26.56 2.51 16.30
C ILE A 68 25.29 1.77 16.76
N LYS A 69 24.13 2.43 16.76
CA LYS A 69 22.86 1.78 17.12
C LYS A 69 22.52 0.64 16.16
N MET A 70 22.76 0.80 14.86
CA MET A 70 22.54 -0.24 13.86
C MET A 70 23.42 -1.48 14.13
N ILE A 71 24.70 -1.28 14.42
CA ILE A 71 25.65 -2.35 14.76
C ILE A 71 25.17 -3.07 16.04
N LYS A 72 24.83 -2.32 17.09
CA LYS A 72 24.30 -2.87 18.35
C LYS A 72 23.02 -3.68 18.12
N ALA A 73 22.10 -3.16 17.33
CA ALA A 73 20.86 -3.85 16.98
C ALA A 73 21.13 -5.14 16.20
N THR A 74 22.14 -5.16 15.31
CA THR A 74 22.56 -6.37 14.59
C THR A 74 23.04 -7.45 15.56
N PHE A 75 23.91 -7.12 16.53
CA PHE A 75 24.36 -8.08 17.54
C PHE A 75 23.20 -8.57 18.43
N GLN A 76 22.28 -7.69 18.82
CA GLN A 76 21.08 -8.07 19.57
C GLN A 76 20.23 -9.05 18.75
N THR A 77 20.07 -8.79 17.46
CA THR A 77 19.31 -9.65 16.55
C THR A 77 19.98 -11.00 16.35
N ILE A 78 21.31 -11.07 16.25
CA ILE A 78 22.05 -12.35 16.18
C ILE A 78 21.74 -13.21 17.42
N LYS A 79 21.81 -12.64 18.63
CA LYS A 79 21.46 -13.36 19.88
C LYS A 79 19.98 -13.81 19.87
N LEU A 80 19.09 -12.94 19.41
CA LEU A 80 17.67 -13.23 19.31
C LEU A 80 17.40 -14.39 18.36
N LEU A 81 17.90 -14.34 17.12
CA LEU A 81 17.69 -15.37 16.11
C LEU A 81 18.32 -16.72 16.49
N LYS A 82 19.44 -16.73 17.20
CA LYS A 82 20.02 -17.96 17.78
C LYS A 82 19.08 -18.60 18.80
N ARG A 83 18.37 -17.81 19.60
CA ARG A 83 17.40 -18.30 20.58
C ARG A 83 16.10 -18.76 19.93
N GLU A 84 15.56 -17.94 19.03
CA GLU A 84 14.28 -18.19 18.38
C GLU A 84 14.34 -19.27 17.30
N LYS A 85 15.52 -19.52 16.71
CA LYS A 85 15.79 -20.54 15.67
C LYS A 85 14.74 -20.52 14.54
N PRO A 86 14.50 -19.39 13.89
CA PRO A 86 13.55 -19.34 12.79
C PRO A 86 14.05 -20.18 11.61
N THR A 87 13.12 -20.77 10.87
CA THR A 87 13.42 -21.49 9.63
C THR A 87 13.70 -20.55 8.47
N GLU A 88 13.05 -19.40 8.47
CA GLU A 88 13.10 -18.42 7.37
C GLU A 88 12.82 -16.99 7.89
N ILE A 89 13.27 -16.02 7.11
CA ILE A 89 13.05 -14.60 7.39
C ILE A 89 12.47 -13.95 6.12
N ILE A 90 11.52 -13.03 6.27
CA ILE A 90 11.05 -12.18 5.19
C ILE A 90 11.17 -10.70 5.56
N GLY A 91 11.85 -9.92 4.71
CA GLY A 91 12.08 -8.48 4.87
C GLY A 91 11.23 -7.66 3.90
N PHE A 92 10.67 -6.57 4.40
CA PHE A 92 9.78 -5.68 3.64
C PHE A 92 10.44 -4.34 3.26
N GLY A 93 11.78 -4.28 3.33
CA GLY A 93 12.53 -3.07 3.03
C GLY A 93 12.60 -2.09 4.20
N ASN A 94 13.06 -0.87 3.90
CA ASN A 94 13.36 0.16 4.90
C ASN A 94 14.63 -0.18 5.75
N TYR A 95 15.21 0.86 6.40
CA TYR A 95 16.40 0.71 7.27
C TYR A 95 16.18 -0.26 8.45
N ILE A 96 14.92 -0.49 8.81
CA ILE A 96 14.51 -1.37 9.92
C ILE A 96 14.91 -2.82 9.68
N THR A 97 14.89 -3.25 8.42
CA THR A 97 15.20 -4.64 8.05
C THR A 97 16.70 -4.94 8.05
N ILE A 98 17.55 -3.92 7.94
CA ILE A 98 19.01 -4.08 7.81
C ILE A 98 19.63 -4.96 8.92
N PRO A 99 19.43 -4.68 10.23
CA PRO A 99 20.06 -5.48 11.28
C PRO A 99 19.59 -6.93 11.28
N VAL A 100 18.34 -7.18 10.86
CA VAL A 100 17.77 -8.53 10.82
C VAL A 100 18.34 -9.32 9.64
N LEU A 101 18.46 -8.70 8.47
CA LEU A 101 19.03 -9.33 7.28
C LEU A 101 20.54 -9.56 7.43
N LEU A 102 21.28 -8.64 8.05
CA LEU A 102 22.70 -8.87 8.41
C LEU A 102 22.86 -10.05 9.36
N ALA A 103 22.01 -10.14 10.38
CA ALA A 103 22.02 -11.27 11.32
C ALA A 103 21.66 -12.59 10.60
N ALA A 104 20.72 -12.57 9.66
CA ALA A 104 20.36 -13.73 8.84
C ALA A 104 21.56 -14.24 8.03
N ILE A 105 22.30 -13.32 7.39
CA ILE A 105 23.51 -13.66 6.61
C ILE A 105 24.57 -14.31 7.50
N VAL A 106 24.85 -13.70 8.66
CA VAL A 106 25.85 -14.22 9.62
C VAL A 106 25.47 -15.63 10.13
N LEU A 107 24.17 -15.86 10.36
CA LEU A 107 23.66 -17.14 10.86
C LEU A 107 23.29 -18.14 9.75
N LYS A 108 23.47 -17.76 8.48
CA LYS A 108 23.10 -18.56 7.31
C LYS A 108 21.62 -18.99 7.31
N ILE A 109 20.73 -18.14 7.86
CA ILE A 109 19.29 -18.34 7.81
C ILE A 109 18.78 -17.85 6.45
N PRO A 110 18.05 -18.67 5.67
CA PRO A 110 17.50 -18.25 4.41
C PRO A 110 16.52 -17.09 4.59
N TYR A 111 16.62 -16.09 3.72
CA TYR A 111 15.71 -14.98 3.76
C TYR A 111 15.14 -14.60 2.38
N TYR A 112 13.99 -14.01 2.43
CA TYR A 112 13.22 -13.49 1.32
C TYR A 112 13.03 -11.98 1.46
N LEU A 113 12.79 -11.30 0.35
CA LEU A 113 12.44 -9.88 0.34
C LEU A 113 11.08 -9.69 -0.35
N GLN A 114 10.32 -8.74 0.11
CA GLN A 114 9.13 -8.25 -0.56
C GLN A 114 9.32 -6.76 -0.87
N GLU A 115 9.10 -6.38 -2.13
CA GLU A 115 9.16 -5.00 -2.61
C GLU A 115 7.78 -4.56 -3.07
N GLN A 116 7.30 -3.47 -2.51
CA GLN A 116 5.97 -2.95 -2.77
C GLN A 116 5.94 -2.00 -3.97
N ASN A 117 7.03 -1.27 -4.22
CA ASN A 117 7.11 -0.23 -5.23
C ASN A 117 7.73 -0.74 -6.53
N CYS A 118 7.44 -0.05 -7.64
CA CYS A 118 8.13 -0.27 -8.92
C CYS A 118 9.63 0.00 -8.79
N THR A 119 10.01 1.07 -8.10
CA THR A 119 11.40 1.39 -7.80
C THR A 119 11.79 0.74 -6.47
N MET A 120 12.73 -0.20 -6.55
CA MET A 120 13.21 -0.93 -5.37
C MET A 120 13.81 0.00 -4.32
N GLY A 121 13.39 -0.15 -3.06
CA GLY A 121 13.92 0.59 -1.93
C GLY A 121 15.39 0.25 -1.63
N GLN A 122 16.12 1.21 -1.06
CA GLN A 122 17.58 1.09 -0.82
C GLN A 122 17.97 -0.18 -0.06
N ALA A 123 17.24 -0.51 1.03
CA ALA A 123 17.53 -1.72 1.79
C ALA A 123 17.44 -2.97 0.90
N ASN A 124 16.35 -3.12 0.14
CA ASN A 124 16.17 -4.24 -0.77
C ASN A 124 17.25 -4.28 -1.86
N LYS A 125 17.69 -3.12 -2.39
CA LYS A 125 18.81 -3.02 -3.36
C LYS A 125 20.14 -3.58 -2.83
N TYR A 126 20.39 -3.48 -1.53
CA TYR A 126 21.61 -4.05 -0.96
C TYR A 126 21.51 -5.56 -0.74
N PHE A 127 20.33 -6.08 -0.38
CA PHE A 127 20.18 -7.44 0.10
C PHE A 127 19.67 -8.45 -0.94
N TYR A 128 19.07 -8.01 -2.08
CA TYR A 128 18.46 -8.94 -3.03
C TYR A 128 19.40 -9.99 -3.60
N LYS A 129 20.70 -9.65 -3.76
CA LYS A 129 21.71 -10.56 -4.33
C LYS A 129 21.88 -11.85 -3.51
N MET A 130 21.72 -11.75 -2.19
CA MET A 130 21.88 -12.87 -1.25
C MET A 130 20.53 -13.46 -0.81
N ALA A 131 19.41 -12.86 -1.17
CA ALA A 131 18.09 -13.39 -0.89
C ALA A 131 17.84 -14.69 -1.66
N LYS A 132 17.05 -15.61 -1.07
CA LYS A 132 16.59 -16.83 -1.72
C LYS A 132 15.66 -16.50 -2.88
N LYS A 133 14.65 -15.63 -2.62
CA LYS A 133 13.77 -15.01 -3.65
C LYS A 133 13.41 -13.59 -3.24
N VAL A 134 12.98 -12.80 -4.23
CA VAL A 134 12.48 -11.44 -4.06
C VAL A 134 11.09 -11.37 -4.68
N PHE A 135 10.10 -11.11 -3.86
CA PHE A 135 8.70 -10.95 -4.28
C PHE A 135 8.46 -9.49 -4.63
N ILE A 136 8.06 -9.21 -5.85
CA ILE A 136 7.81 -7.86 -6.34
C ILE A 136 6.35 -7.65 -6.68
N ALA A 137 5.84 -6.46 -6.36
CA ALA A 137 4.46 -6.12 -6.65
C ALA A 137 4.21 -5.92 -8.14
N PHE A 138 5.16 -5.31 -8.84
CA PHE A 138 5.00 -4.87 -10.22
C PHE A 138 6.11 -5.41 -11.12
N GLU A 139 5.74 -5.86 -12.30
CA GLU A 139 6.69 -6.35 -13.33
C GLU A 139 7.67 -5.27 -13.79
N ASN A 140 7.24 -4.00 -13.73
CA ASN A 140 8.02 -2.81 -14.05
C ASN A 140 9.30 -2.67 -13.20
N THR A 141 9.45 -3.44 -12.12
CA THR A 141 10.69 -3.52 -11.33
C THR A 141 11.81 -4.25 -12.08
N LEU A 142 11.47 -5.26 -12.91
CA LEU A 142 12.44 -6.19 -13.54
C LEU A 142 13.44 -5.53 -14.49
N PRO A 143 13.09 -4.54 -15.33
CA PRO A 143 14.05 -3.89 -16.23
C PRO A 143 15.27 -3.33 -15.52
N ASN A 144 15.12 -2.88 -14.28
CA ASN A 144 16.19 -2.30 -13.45
C ASN A 144 17.05 -3.35 -12.74
N ILE A 145 16.75 -4.65 -12.92
CA ILE A 145 17.48 -5.75 -12.28
C ILE A 145 18.44 -6.38 -13.28
N PRO A 146 19.74 -6.51 -12.92
CA PRO A 146 20.70 -7.22 -13.77
C PRO A 146 20.23 -8.65 -14.08
N GLU A 147 20.33 -9.05 -15.35
CA GLU A 147 19.77 -10.29 -15.89
C GLU A 147 20.13 -11.53 -15.05
N LYS A 148 21.37 -11.64 -14.63
CA LYS A 148 21.89 -12.74 -13.79
C LYS A 148 21.16 -12.93 -12.45
N TYR A 149 20.37 -11.97 -11.99
CA TYR A 149 19.60 -12.06 -10.75
C TYR A 149 18.10 -12.14 -10.97
N ARG A 150 17.60 -11.92 -12.21
CA ARG A 150 16.16 -11.89 -12.50
C ARG A 150 15.45 -13.19 -12.12
N SER A 151 16.12 -14.34 -12.22
CA SER A 151 15.57 -15.64 -11.82
C SER A 151 15.18 -15.73 -10.34
N LYS A 152 15.68 -14.83 -9.48
CA LYS A 152 15.28 -14.75 -8.07
C LYS A 152 14.01 -13.94 -7.85
N PHE A 153 13.59 -13.14 -8.84
CA PHE A 153 12.44 -12.25 -8.71
C PHE A 153 11.16 -12.96 -9.17
N VAL A 154 10.14 -12.86 -8.34
CA VAL A 154 8.80 -13.41 -8.62
C VAL A 154 7.80 -12.27 -8.55
N VAL A 155 7.07 -12.06 -9.63
CA VAL A 155 5.98 -11.06 -9.68
C VAL A 155 4.76 -11.67 -9.01
N THR A 156 4.45 -11.21 -7.80
CA THR A 156 3.37 -11.75 -6.98
C THR A 156 2.16 -10.82 -6.86
N GLY A 157 2.33 -9.57 -7.25
CA GLY A 157 1.46 -8.50 -6.76
C GLY A 157 1.84 -8.09 -5.33
N ASN A 158 1.14 -7.09 -4.79
CA ASN A 158 1.33 -6.63 -3.43
C ASN A 158 0.35 -7.35 -2.49
N PRO A 159 0.80 -7.94 -1.38
CA PRO A 159 -0.12 -8.56 -0.42
C PRO A 159 -1.08 -7.54 0.19
N LEU A 160 -2.35 -7.67 -0.11
CA LEU A 160 -3.41 -6.80 0.39
C LEU A 160 -4.11 -7.45 1.59
N ARG A 161 -4.85 -6.62 2.34
CA ARG A 161 -5.78 -7.12 3.36
C ARG A 161 -6.86 -7.97 2.70
N GLU A 162 -7.31 -9.03 3.39
CA GLU A 162 -8.26 -10.01 2.84
C GLU A 162 -9.54 -9.37 2.30
N GLU A 163 -9.99 -8.30 2.93
CA GLU A 163 -11.19 -7.58 2.53
C GLU A 163 -11.16 -7.08 1.08
N PHE A 164 -10.00 -6.72 0.52
CA PHE A 164 -9.89 -6.28 -0.87
C PHE A 164 -10.19 -7.39 -1.89
N TYR A 165 -9.99 -8.65 -1.52
CA TYR A 165 -10.25 -9.78 -2.40
C TYR A 165 -11.71 -10.26 -2.39
N THR A 166 -12.52 -9.78 -1.45
CA THR A 166 -13.89 -10.31 -1.22
C THR A 166 -15.00 -9.29 -1.51
N LYS A 167 -14.66 -8.05 -1.84
CA LYS A 167 -15.66 -6.98 -2.05
C LYS A 167 -16.34 -7.08 -3.41
N ASN A 168 -17.64 -6.79 -3.41
CA ASN A 168 -18.46 -6.67 -4.60
C ASN A 168 -19.06 -5.27 -4.72
N LYS A 169 -18.92 -4.64 -5.89
CA LYS A 169 -19.38 -3.27 -6.12
C LYS A 169 -20.86 -3.07 -5.77
N ASN A 170 -21.75 -3.93 -6.25
CA ASN A 170 -23.18 -3.76 -6.06
C ASN A 170 -23.62 -3.94 -4.61
N GLU A 171 -22.98 -4.85 -3.87
CA GLU A 171 -23.23 -5.06 -2.46
C GLU A 171 -22.78 -3.87 -1.62
N GLU A 172 -21.58 -3.35 -1.89
CA GLU A 172 -21.05 -2.21 -1.15
C GLU A 172 -21.81 -0.91 -1.47
N ARG A 173 -22.27 -0.72 -2.73
CA ARG A 173 -23.16 0.42 -3.08
C ARG A 173 -24.45 0.41 -2.27
N LYS A 174 -25.09 -0.76 -2.10
CA LYS A 174 -26.32 -0.90 -1.28
C LYS A 174 -26.06 -0.57 0.19
N LYS A 175 -24.96 -1.04 0.76
CA LYS A 175 -24.58 -0.76 2.16
C LYS A 175 -24.32 0.73 2.41
N LEU A 176 -23.80 1.44 1.39
CA LEU A 176 -23.44 2.86 1.46
C LEU A 176 -24.56 3.78 0.96
N ASP A 177 -25.75 3.22 0.65
CA ASP A 177 -26.91 3.96 0.11
C ASP A 177 -26.56 4.81 -1.13
N ILE A 178 -25.73 4.23 -2.02
CA ILE A 178 -25.43 4.84 -3.33
C ILE A 178 -26.44 4.31 -4.32
N LYS A 179 -27.27 5.20 -4.86
CA LYS A 179 -28.35 4.85 -5.80
C LYS A 179 -27.81 4.46 -7.17
N ASP A 180 -28.59 3.74 -7.95
CA ASP A 180 -28.18 3.25 -9.28
C ASP A 180 -27.92 4.39 -10.27
N ASN A 181 -28.61 5.52 -10.12
CA ASN A 181 -28.40 6.72 -10.94
C ASN A 181 -27.27 7.63 -10.41
N GLU A 182 -26.73 7.39 -9.22
CA GLU A 182 -25.62 8.17 -8.66
C GLU A 182 -24.27 7.62 -9.10
N LYS A 183 -23.31 8.50 -9.33
CA LYS A 183 -21.89 8.19 -9.58
C LYS A 183 -21.07 8.44 -8.34
N GLY A 184 -20.40 7.41 -7.84
CA GLY A 184 -19.54 7.51 -6.67
C GLY A 184 -18.14 7.99 -7.02
N ILE A 185 -17.64 8.99 -6.30
CA ILE A 185 -16.25 9.43 -6.35
C ILE A 185 -15.66 9.28 -4.95
N LEU A 186 -14.51 8.63 -4.84
CA LEU A 186 -13.73 8.55 -3.61
C LEU A 186 -12.44 9.37 -3.74
N VAL A 187 -12.19 10.26 -2.77
CA VAL A 187 -10.97 11.07 -2.73
C VAL A 187 -10.15 10.68 -1.50
N ILE A 188 -8.91 10.19 -1.72
CA ILE A 188 -7.99 9.77 -0.66
C ILE A 188 -6.62 10.40 -0.88
N GLY A 189 -6.22 11.31 -0.01
CA GLY A 189 -4.89 11.95 -0.04
C GLY A 189 -3.79 11.19 0.70
N GLY A 190 -4.09 10.00 1.23
CA GLY A 190 -3.24 9.25 2.16
C GLY A 190 -3.55 9.56 3.62
N SER A 191 -2.83 8.93 4.56
CA SER A 191 -3.13 9.01 6.03
C SER A 191 -3.03 10.42 6.63
N LEU A 192 -2.26 11.31 6.01
CA LEU A 192 -2.12 12.71 6.44
C LEU A 192 -3.01 13.68 5.64
N GLY A 193 -3.73 13.16 4.63
CA GLY A 193 -4.43 13.97 3.65
C GLY A 193 -3.48 14.56 2.58
N ALA A 194 -4.06 15.24 1.59
CA ALA A 194 -3.31 15.94 0.55
C ALA A 194 -3.84 17.37 0.42
N LYS A 195 -3.09 18.33 0.94
CA LYS A 195 -3.51 19.74 1.06
C LYS A 195 -3.96 20.32 -0.29
N ASN A 196 -3.20 20.13 -1.36
CA ASN A 196 -3.54 20.63 -2.70
C ASN A 196 -4.82 20.00 -3.27
N ILE A 197 -5.05 18.69 -3.05
CA ILE A 197 -6.30 18.02 -3.44
C ILE A 197 -7.46 18.59 -2.64
N ASN A 198 -7.29 18.76 -1.34
CA ASN A 198 -8.32 19.34 -0.46
C ASN A 198 -8.67 20.78 -0.86
N GLU A 199 -7.68 21.59 -1.23
CA GLU A 199 -7.89 22.96 -1.68
C GLU A 199 -8.66 23.00 -3.02
N ALA A 200 -8.31 22.14 -3.98
CA ALA A 200 -9.01 22.07 -5.28
C ALA A 200 -10.47 21.67 -5.11
N ILE A 201 -10.77 20.65 -4.29
CA ILE A 201 -12.15 20.26 -3.97
C ILE A 201 -12.88 21.44 -3.30
N SER A 202 -12.22 22.09 -2.34
CA SER A 202 -12.79 23.23 -1.64
C SER A 202 -13.08 24.43 -2.55
N LYS A 203 -12.34 24.63 -3.63
CA LYS A 203 -12.61 25.69 -4.63
C LYS A 203 -13.79 25.34 -5.55
N LYS A 204 -13.99 24.07 -5.85
CA LYS A 204 -15.01 23.59 -6.81
C LYS A 204 -16.22 22.95 -6.12
N TRP A 205 -16.35 23.11 -4.80
CA TRP A 205 -17.38 22.43 -4.01
C TRP A 205 -18.81 22.68 -4.54
N GLU A 206 -19.14 23.91 -4.97
CA GLU A 206 -20.46 24.23 -5.51
C GLU A 206 -20.80 23.40 -6.75
N LYS A 207 -19.84 23.21 -7.67
CA LYS A 207 -20.03 22.38 -8.87
C LYS A 207 -20.32 20.92 -8.50
N ILE A 208 -19.61 20.41 -7.46
CA ILE A 208 -19.75 19.02 -7.00
C ILE A 208 -21.11 18.80 -6.33
N VAL A 209 -21.50 19.67 -5.40
CA VAL A 209 -22.73 19.48 -4.62
C VAL A 209 -24.02 19.80 -5.38
N ASN A 210 -23.95 20.64 -6.42
CA ASN A 210 -25.08 20.92 -7.29
C ASN A 210 -25.34 19.82 -8.32
N ASP A 211 -24.39 18.90 -8.50
CA ASP A 211 -24.57 17.72 -9.34
C ASP A 211 -25.23 16.60 -8.51
N LYS A 212 -26.54 16.44 -8.70
CA LYS A 212 -27.37 15.49 -7.95
C LYS A 212 -27.03 14.02 -8.25
N ASP A 213 -26.29 13.77 -9.33
CA ASP A 213 -25.92 12.43 -9.76
C ASP A 213 -24.54 12.03 -9.20
N ILE A 214 -23.86 12.92 -8.45
CA ILE A 214 -22.56 12.64 -7.84
C ILE A 214 -22.69 12.42 -6.34
N ARG A 215 -22.16 11.28 -5.88
CA ARG A 215 -21.93 10.94 -4.47
C ARG A 215 -20.44 11.02 -4.16
N LEU A 216 -20.03 12.00 -3.35
CA LEU A 216 -18.62 12.21 -2.98
C LEU A 216 -18.30 11.65 -1.61
N PHE A 217 -17.23 10.84 -1.53
CA PHE A 217 -16.60 10.41 -0.28
C PHE A 217 -15.20 11.03 -0.21
N TRP A 218 -14.96 11.88 0.79
CA TRP A 218 -13.73 12.67 0.84
C TRP A 218 -12.98 12.49 2.16
N ALA A 219 -11.78 11.88 2.08
CA ALA A 219 -10.84 11.75 3.19
C ALA A 219 -9.87 12.95 3.20
N THR A 220 -10.09 13.88 4.12
CA THR A 220 -9.38 15.17 4.16
C THR A 220 -8.03 15.12 4.88
N GLY A 221 -7.76 14.08 5.69
CA GLY A 221 -6.76 14.15 6.75
C GLY A 221 -7.26 14.95 7.96
N LYS A 222 -6.61 14.74 9.11
CA LYS A 222 -7.04 15.37 10.37
C LYS A 222 -7.02 16.90 10.32
N ASP A 223 -5.97 17.47 9.75
CA ASP A 223 -5.72 18.92 9.78
C ASP A 223 -6.72 19.75 8.95
N ASN A 224 -7.35 19.12 7.94
CA ASN A 224 -8.29 19.83 7.06
C ASN A 224 -9.76 19.47 7.34
N PHE A 225 -10.02 18.55 8.26
CA PHE A 225 -11.35 17.97 8.46
C PHE A 225 -12.40 18.98 8.91
N GLU A 226 -12.08 19.82 9.89
CA GLU A 226 -13.04 20.81 10.43
C GLU A 226 -13.47 21.81 9.36
N GLN A 227 -12.51 22.36 8.59
CA GLN A 227 -12.79 23.32 7.53
C GLN A 227 -13.64 22.70 6.41
N ALA A 228 -13.30 21.47 5.98
CA ALA A 228 -14.04 20.76 4.94
C ALA A 228 -15.46 20.42 5.41
N THR A 229 -15.62 19.94 6.63
CA THR A 229 -16.94 19.62 7.22
C THR A 229 -17.82 20.85 7.32
N TYR A 230 -17.28 21.99 7.75
CA TYR A 230 -18.03 23.24 7.82
C TYR A 230 -18.59 23.67 6.47
N ARG A 231 -17.79 23.55 5.39
CA ARG A 231 -18.20 23.88 4.02
C ARG A 231 -19.26 22.93 3.49
N MET A 232 -19.15 21.63 3.79
CA MET A 232 -19.99 20.57 3.21
C MET A 232 -21.21 20.19 4.06
N ARG A 233 -21.43 20.83 5.24
CA ARG A 233 -22.45 20.43 6.23
C ARG A 233 -23.89 20.38 5.74
N ASN A 234 -24.21 21.11 4.66
CA ASN A 234 -25.58 21.22 4.15
C ASN A 234 -25.82 20.33 2.90
N PHE A 235 -24.86 19.46 2.52
CA PHE A 235 -24.91 18.71 1.27
C PHE A 235 -24.90 17.22 1.53
N GLY A 236 -26.08 16.60 1.48
CA GLY A 236 -26.27 15.16 1.75
C GLY A 236 -25.59 14.23 0.75
N SER A 237 -25.19 14.73 -0.43
CA SER A 237 -24.44 13.95 -1.43
C SER A 237 -22.95 13.79 -1.11
N THR A 238 -22.42 14.47 -0.07
CA THR A 238 -21.02 14.45 0.28
C THR A 238 -20.80 13.92 1.70
N VAL A 239 -19.92 12.90 1.83
CA VAL A 239 -19.48 12.34 3.09
C VAL A 239 -18.03 12.74 3.33
N VAL A 240 -17.77 13.58 4.34
CA VAL A 240 -16.44 14.05 4.70
C VAL A 240 -15.98 13.37 5.98
N LYS A 241 -14.78 12.80 5.96
CA LYS A 241 -14.12 12.22 7.15
C LYS A 241 -12.64 12.55 7.17
N PRO A 242 -11.98 12.57 8.34
CA PRO A 242 -10.53 12.73 8.37
C PRO A 242 -9.82 11.56 7.69
N TYR A 243 -10.34 10.35 7.85
CA TYR A 243 -9.98 9.13 7.12
C TYR A 243 -11.15 8.13 7.19
N PHE A 244 -11.13 7.14 6.33
CA PHE A 244 -12.13 6.08 6.30
C PHE A 244 -11.51 4.77 6.77
N ASP A 245 -12.05 4.18 7.84
CA ASP A 245 -11.65 2.85 8.31
C ASP A 245 -12.08 1.75 7.33
N ASN A 246 -13.20 1.97 6.63
CA ASN A 246 -13.79 1.10 5.63
C ASN A 246 -13.39 1.46 4.19
N ALA A 247 -12.11 1.80 3.97
CA ALA A 247 -11.64 2.24 2.65
C ALA A 247 -11.87 1.21 1.54
N ALA A 248 -11.78 -0.10 1.86
CA ALA A 248 -12.05 -1.17 0.90
C ALA A 248 -13.51 -1.18 0.43
N ASP A 249 -14.46 -0.96 1.35
CA ASP A 249 -15.89 -0.90 1.04
C ASP A 249 -16.19 0.28 0.10
N LEU A 250 -15.67 1.45 0.46
CA LEU A 250 -15.84 2.67 -0.33
C LEU A 250 -15.18 2.54 -1.70
N MET A 251 -13.93 2.08 -1.75
CA MET A 251 -13.22 1.91 -3.02
C MET A 251 -13.93 0.89 -3.91
N ALA A 252 -14.51 -0.19 -3.35
CA ALA A 252 -15.31 -1.13 -4.10
C ALA A 252 -16.60 -0.51 -4.66
N ALA A 253 -17.28 0.33 -3.88
CA ALA A 253 -18.59 0.89 -4.22
C ALA A 253 -18.55 1.99 -5.27
N VAL A 254 -17.50 2.84 -5.27
CA VAL A 254 -17.42 4.01 -6.14
C VAL A 254 -17.07 3.67 -7.59
N ASP A 255 -17.29 4.63 -8.48
CA ASP A 255 -17.02 4.50 -9.92
C ASP A 255 -15.64 5.04 -10.29
N LEU A 256 -15.12 6.02 -9.54
CA LEU A 256 -13.83 6.66 -9.77
C LEU A 256 -13.12 6.97 -8.45
N VAL A 257 -11.81 6.82 -8.43
CA VAL A 257 -10.97 7.17 -7.28
C VAL A 257 -9.98 8.26 -7.65
N ILE A 258 -9.90 9.31 -6.83
CA ILE A 258 -8.88 10.36 -6.93
C ILE A 258 -7.91 10.18 -5.76
N CYS A 259 -6.64 9.88 -6.03
CA CYS A 259 -5.72 9.56 -4.95
C CYS A 259 -4.25 9.83 -5.29
N ARG A 260 -3.39 9.68 -4.26
CA ARG A 260 -1.95 9.55 -4.41
C ARG A 260 -1.58 8.15 -4.91
N ALA A 261 -0.42 8.03 -5.57
CA ALA A 261 0.03 6.78 -6.17
C ALA A 261 0.97 5.95 -5.26
N GLY A 262 0.57 5.77 -4.00
CA GLY A 262 1.27 4.83 -3.12
C GLY A 262 1.12 3.39 -3.62
N ALA A 263 2.17 2.58 -3.52
CA ALA A 263 2.17 1.21 -4.05
C ALA A 263 1.01 0.34 -3.55
N SER A 264 0.63 0.47 -2.27
CA SER A 264 -0.55 -0.21 -1.72
C SER A 264 -1.82 0.25 -2.41
N THR A 265 -2.01 1.56 -2.58
CA THR A 265 -3.20 2.12 -3.22
C THR A 265 -3.31 1.68 -4.69
N ILE A 266 -2.20 1.69 -5.45
CA ILE A 266 -2.18 1.17 -6.82
C ILE A 266 -2.62 -0.30 -6.85
N SER A 267 -2.11 -1.12 -5.93
CA SER A 267 -2.47 -2.53 -5.85
C SER A 267 -3.92 -2.75 -5.42
N GLU A 268 -4.47 -1.91 -4.54
CA GLU A 268 -5.87 -1.89 -4.12
C GLU A 268 -6.79 -1.53 -5.30
N LEU A 269 -6.42 -0.52 -6.09
CA LEU A 269 -7.14 -0.12 -7.32
C LEU A 269 -7.16 -1.26 -8.35
N ILE A 270 -6.03 -1.92 -8.58
CA ILE A 270 -5.93 -3.07 -9.47
C ILE A 270 -6.87 -4.19 -9.00
N GLU A 271 -6.81 -4.56 -7.70
CA GLU A 271 -7.60 -5.67 -7.18
C GLU A 271 -9.10 -5.39 -7.26
N LEU A 272 -9.51 -4.16 -7.01
CA LEU A 272 -10.93 -3.75 -7.11
C LEU A 272 -11.32 -3.28 -8.52
N GLU A 273 -10.44 -3.37 -9.51
CA GLU A 273 -10.70 -3.00 -10.91
C GLU A 273 -11.19 -1.54 -11.05
N LYS A 274 -10.54 -0.60 -10.31
CA LYS A 274 -11.01 0.78 -10.19
C LYS A 274 -10.32 1.75 -11.14
N PRO A 275 -11.09 2.46 -11.98
CA PRO A 275 -10.61 3.64 -12.67
C PRO A 275 -10.11 4.69 -11.69
N ALA A 276 -9.02 5.38 -12.03
CA ALA A 276 -8.43 6.36 -11.12
C ALA A 276 -7.91 7.63 -11.83
N ILE A 277 -7.97 8.73 -11.09
CA ILE A 277 -7.18 9.94 -11.33
C ILE A 277 -6.06 9.93 -10.28
N LEU A 278 -4.83 9.86 -10.74
CA LEU A 278 -3.65 9.75 -9.89
C LEU A 278 -2.88 11.08 -9.84
N ILE A 279 -2.53 11.51 -8.64
CA ILE A 279 -1.74 12.71 -8.39
C ILE A 279 -0.55 12.29 -7.53
N PRO A 280 0.52 11.74 -8.15
CA PRO A 280 1.67 11.22 -7.41
C PRO A 280 2.45 12.32 -6.70
N TYR A 281 3.15 11.98 -5.61
CA TYR A 281 4.19 12.84 -5.04
C TYR A 281 5.46 12.77 -5.89
N ASP A 282 6.13 13.91 -6.07
CA ASP A 282 7.30 14.03 -6.95
C ASP A 282 8.59 13.39 -6.38
N PHE A 283 8.62 13.04 -5.09
CA PHE A 283 9.88 12.73 -4.38
C PHE A 283 9.97 11.32 -3.75
N VAL A 284 8.98 10.44 -3.98
CA VAL A 284 8.95 9.11 -3.30
C VAL A 284 8.73 7.93 -4.25
N GLY A 285 9.04 8.08 -5.54
CA GLY A 285 8.88 7.01 -6.53
C GLY A 285 7.42 6.65 -6.80
N GLN A 286 6.48 7.58 -6.53
CA GLN A 286 5.06 7.34 -6.78
C GLN A 286 4.70 7.46 -8.26
N LYS A 287 5.49 8.21 -9.02
CA LYS A 287 5.25 8.33 -10.47
C LYS A 287 5.35 6.96 -11.14
N GLU A 288 6.43 6.22 -10.87
CA GLU A 288 6.63 4.89 -11.43
C GLU A 288 5.55 3.88 -11.00
N ASN A 289 4.98 4.04 -9.81
CA ASN A 289 3.83 3.26 -9.38
C ASN A 289 2.56 3.66 -10.16
N ALA A 290 2.35 4.95 -10.41
CA ALA A 290 1.22 5.46 -11.18
C ALA A 290 1.28 5.01 -12.65
N ASP A 291 2.48 5.02 -13.24
CA ASP A 291 2.74 4.61 -14.62
C ASP A 291 2.22 3.17 -14.90
N VAL A 292 2.15 2.30 -13.89
CA VAL A 292 1.58 0.94 -14.03
C VAL A 292 0.14 0.97 -14.50
N LEU A 293 -0.68 1.85 -13.94
CA LEU A 293 -2.09 1.98 -14.33
C LEU A 293 -2.25 2.86 -15.57
N GLU A 294 -1.42 3.87 -15.74
CA GLU A 294 -1.46 4.75 -16.92
C GLU A 294 -1.13 3.99 -18.20
N TYR A 295 -0.02 3.21 -18.22
CA TYR A 295 0.36 2.40 -19.39
C TYR A 295 -0.65 1.31 -19.74
N ALA A 296 -1.48 0.93 -18.78
CA ALA A 296 -2.60 0.01 -19.01
C ALA A 296 -3.91 0.73 -19.39
N ASP A 297 -3.90 2.06 -19.57
CA ASP A 297 -5.11 2.86 -19.77
C ASP A 297 -6.18 2.67 -18.67
N ALA A 298 -5.75 2.39 -17.44
CA ALA A 298 -6.61 2.19 -16.27
C ALA A 298 -6.69 3.41 -15.35
N ALA A 299 -5.80 4.39 -15.54
CA ALA A 299 -5.79 5.66 -14.81
C ALA A 299 -5.30 6.81 -15.69
N LYS A 300 -5.59 8.04 -15.26
CA LYS A 300 -4.96 9.27 -15.78
C LYS A 300 -4.09 9.88 -14.70
N ILE A 301 -2.90 10.37 -15.07
CA ILE A 301 -1.95 11.01 -14.14
C ILE A 301 -1.96 12.51 -14.35
N PHE A 302 -1.93 13.24 -13.24
CA PHE A 302 -1.77 14.70 -13.21
C PHE A 302 -0.66 15.09 -12.23
N SER A 303 0.05 16.17 -12.55
CA SER A 303 1.05 16.73 -11.64
C SER A 303 0.41 17.44 -10.44
N ASN A 304 1.22 17.81 -9.45
CA ASN A 304 0.74 18.56 -8.28
C ASN A 304 0.26 19.97 -8.64
N GLU A 305 0.71 20.55 -9.73
CA GLU A 305 0.30 21.86 -10.27
C GLU A 305 -1.02 21.76 -11.04
N GLU A 306 -1.38 20.57 -11.53
CA GLU A 306 -2.55 20.34 -12.37
C GLU A 306 -3.77 19.80 -11.60
N VAL A 307 -3.76 19.88 -10.28
CA VAL A 307 -4.84 19.29 -9.44
C VAL A 307 -6.22 19.86 -9.78
N ASP A 308 -6.32 21.14 -10.14
CA ASP A 308 -7.58 21.76 -10.57
C ASP A 308 -8.10 21.14 -11.88
N LYS A 309 -7.22 20.83 -12.83
CA LYS A 309 -7.56 20.10 -14.08
C LYS A 309 -7.93 18.64 -13.79
N ALA A 310 -7.18 17.99 -12.90
CA ALA A 310 -7.46 16.61 -12.48
C ALA A 310 -8.86 16.46 -11.91
N LEU A 311 -9.32 17.43 -11.12
CA LEU A 311 -10.67 17.43 -10.58
C LEU A 311 -11.73 17.69 -11.66
N GLU A 312 -11.48 18.60 -12.60
CA GLU A 312 -12.37 18.83 -13.75
C GLU A 312 -12.53 17.56 -14.59
N GLU A 313 -11.40 16.94 -14.93
CA GLU A 313 -11.38 15.68 -15.66
C GLU A 313 -12.15 14.58 -14.91
N ALA A 314 -12.00 14.48 -13.58
CA ALA A 314 -12.70 13.49 -12.77
C ALA A 314 -14.23 13.68 -12.82
N LEU A 315 -14.71 14.93 -12.75
CA LEU A 315 -16.15 15.25 -12.79
C LEU A 315 -16.78 14.98 -14.17
N GLU A 316 -16.01 15.06 -15.24
CA GLU A 316 -16.46 14.71 -16.58
C GLU A 316 -16.36 13.20 -16.84
N LEU A 317 -15.22 12.61 -16.46
CA LEU A 317 -14.94 11.19 -16.68
C LEU A 317 -15.93 10.28 -15.93
N VAL A 318 -16.30 10.64 -14.69
CA VAL A 318 -17.21 9.82 -13.88
C VAL A 318 -18.59 9.61 -14.51
N LYS A 319 -19.01 10.48 -15.47
CA LYS A 319 -20.27 10.38 -16.22
C LYS A 319 -20.15 9.53 -17.50
N GLN A 320 -18.95 9.07 -17.85
CA GLN A 320 -18.67 8.36 -19.11
C GLN A 320 -18.55 6.84 -18.85
N ASP A 321 -19.69 6.15 -18.72
CA ASP A 321 -19.75 4.73 -18.35
C ASP A 321 -18.91 3.81 -19.26
N SER A 322 -18.89 4.09 -20.56
CA SER A 322 -18.09 3.29 -21.52
C SER A 322 -16.60 3.43 -21.27
N ILE A 323 -16.12 4.63 -20.94
CA ILE A 323 -14.69 4.88 -20.65
C ILE A 323 -14.33 4.27 -19.29
N LEU A 324 -15.16 4.46 -18.27
CA LEU A 324 -14.94 3.82 -16.96
C LEU A 324 -14.94 2.29 -17.08
N GLY A 325 -15.83 1.71 -17.88
CA GLY A 325 -15.85 0.27 -18.14
C GLY A 325 -14.59 -0.22 -18.85
N PHE A 326 -14.07 0.54 -19.80
CA PHE A 326 -12.81 0.25 -20.47
C PHE A 326 -11.62 0.31 -19.49
N MET A 327 -11.51 1.38 -18.70
CA MET A 327 -10.47 1.54 -17.69
C MET A 327 -10.51 0.42 -16.63
N SER A 328 -11.71 0.04 -16.18
CA SER A 328 -11.91 -1.06 -15.23
C SER A 328 -11.45 -2.41 -15.82
N SER A 329 -11.82 -2.69 -17.08
CA SER A 329 -11.39 -3.90 -17.77
C SER A 329 -9.86 -3.97 -17.91
N ASN A 330 -9.23 -2.84 -18.16
CA ASN A 330 -7.77 -2.72 -18.25
C ASN A 330 -7.11 -2.98 -16.88
N ALA A 331 -7.61 -2.36 -15.81
CA ALA A 331 -7.12 -2.62 -14.45
C ALA A 331 -7.19 -4.11 -14.09
N LYS A 332 -8.25 -4.81 -14.51
CA LYS A 332 -8.42 -6.25 -14.32
C LYS A 332 -7.29 -7.08 -14.92
N THR A 333 -6.74 -6.67 -16.06
CA THR A 333 -5.64 -7.41 -16.73
C THR A 333 -4.36 -7.44 -15.90
N LEU A 334 -4.19 -6.49 -14.99
CA LEU A 334 -3.03 -6.37 -14.12
C LEU A 334 -3.10 -7.25 -12.86
N LYS A 335 -4.26 -7.85 -12.57
CA LYS A 335 -4.45 -8.70 -11.37
C LYS A 335 -3.54 -9.92 -11.42
N LYS A 336 -2.92 -10.24 -10.29
CA LYS A 336 -2.06 -11.43 -10.12
C LYS A 336 -2.70 -12.47 -9.19
N GLY A 337 -3.86 -12.17 -8.60
CA GLY A 337 -4.51 -12.97 -7.58
C GLY A 337 -3.99 -12.67 -6.18
N ASN A 338 -4.27 -13.55 -5.21
CA ASN A 338 -3.87 -13.32 -3.82
C ASN A 338 -2.35 -13.48 -3.65
N ALA A 339 -1.67 -12.34 -3.58
CA ALA A 339 -0.21 -12.28 -3.48
C ALA A 339 0.35 -13.02 -2.25
N ALA A 340 -0.34 -12.99 -1.11
CA ALA A 340 0.10 -13.70 0.08
C ALA A 340 0.13 -15.22 -0.15
N ASN A 341 -0.87 -15.77 -0.82
CA ASN A 341 -0.92 -17.19 -1.16
C ASN A 341 0.20 -17.57 -2.16
N ILE A 342 0.47 -16.73 -3.16
CA ILE A 342 1.56 -16.95 -4.12
C ILE A 342 2.91 -16.96 -3.36
N ILE A 343 3.13 -15.99 -2.47
CA ILE A 343 4.36 -15.89 -1.66
C ILE A 343 4.54 -17.13 -0.78
N LEU A 344 3.49 -17.59 -0.10
CA LEU A 344 3.59 -18.80 0.73
C LEU A 344 3.97 -20.02 -0.10
N LYS A 345 3.36 -20.19 -1.28
CA LYS A 345 3.71 -21.28 -2.19
C LYS A 345 5.18 -21.23 -2.60
N GLU A 346 5.68 -20.04 -2.93
CA GLU A 346 7.08 -19.83 -3.31
C GLU A 346 8.07 -19.99 -2.13
N MET A 347 7.60 -19.83 -0.90
CA MET A 347 8.33 -20.13 0.35
C MET A 347 8.15 -21.58 0.81
N GLU A 348 7.35 -22.37 0.13
CA GLU A 348 7.05 -23.78 0.49
C GLU A 348 6.39 -23.90 1.89
N ILE A 349 5.45 -22.99 2.21
CA ILE A 349 4.69 -22.94 3.45
C ILE A 349 3.25 -23.38 3.26
#